data_9783ff7e54a6a11e0649997b587b0be8
#
_entry.id   9783ff7e54a6a11e0649997b587b0be8
#
_cell.length_a   1.000
_cell.length_b   1.000
_cell.length_c   1.000
_cell.angle_alpha   90.00
_cell.angle_beta   90.00
_cell.angle_gamma   90.00
#
_symmetry.space_group_name_H-M   'P 1'
#
loop_
_entity.id
_entity.type
_entity.pdbx_description
1 polymer ?
#
loop_
_entity_poly.entity_id
_entity_poly.type
_entity_poly.pdbx_seq_one_letter_code
_entity_poly.pdbx_strand_id
1 'polypeptide(L)'
;RRATPFGSLIQMHKYPVVFAMLAAAFLFFLGHAAFPALWTYFSTLRFDWTPRDIGFSLMAVGLASAIVQGGLTRIIVGRIGEWRAYGIGFSIAAVAYIGYGFVSEVWVFYVIMAFGSFAGIGGPAMQSICSRLVPANSQGELQGAMSSLQSLSMVIGPLTLPLVFRYFTTDDAPVYLPGAAFLLAAVLTVLALVVGLSSRGKDVTTLKKPALAEAE
;
A
#
# COMPACT_ATOMS: atom_id res chain seq x y z
N ARG A 1 -23.03 -14.25 12.66
CA ARG A 1 -22.94 -12.91 11.99
C ARG A 1 -21.60 -12.21 12.19
N ARG A 2 -20.77 -12.58 13.19
CA ARG A 2 -19.42 -11.97 13.43
C ARG A 2 -18.33 -12.50 12.49
N ALA A 3 -18.53 -13.65 11.88
CA ALA A 3 -17.52 -14.35 11.06
C ALA A 3 -17.61 -14.05 9.55
N THR A 4 -18.35 -13.02 9.14
CA THR A 4 -18.40 -12.63 7.73
C THR A 4 -17.40 -11.49 7.45
N PRO A 5 -16.76 -11.46 6.26
CA PRO A 5 -15.79 -10.42 5.88
C PRO A 5 -16.31 -8.99 6.07
N PHE A 6 -17.58 -8.75 5.74
CA PHE A 6 -18.24 -7.47 5.95
C PHE A 6 -18.62 -7.20 7.41
N GLY A 7 -18.84 -8.25 8.21
CA GLY A 7 -19.14 -8.13 9.65
C GLY A 7 -17.98 -7.53 10.44
N SER A 8 -16.75 -7.90 10.13
CA SER A 8 -15.54 -7.35 10.76
C SER A 8 -15.35 -5.85 10.41
N LEU A 9 -15.58 -5.46 9.16
CA LEU A 9 -15.52 -4.06 8.74
C LEU A 9 -16.54 -3.18 9.48
N ILE A 10 -17.78 -3.66 9.64
CA ILE A 10 -18.84 -2.94 10.36
C ILE A 10 -18.46 -2.77 11.83
N GLN A 11 -17.82 -3.74 12.45
CA GLN A 11 -17.38 -3.63 13.84
C GLN A 11 -16.26 -2.60 14.05
N MET A 12 -15.37 -2.45 13.04
CA MET A 12 -14.27 -1.47 13.09
C MET A 12 -14.75 -0.02 12.98
N HIS A 13 -15.99 0.22 12.57
CA HIS A 13 -16.58 1.58 12.55
C HIS A 13 -16.62 2.24 13.95
N LYS A 14 -16.59 1.43 15.02
CA LYS A 14 -16.51 1.92 16.40
C LYS A 14 -15.19 2.65 16.71
N TYR A 15 -14.16 2.39 15.91
CA TYR A 15 -12.82 2.96 16.07
C TYR A 15 -12.52 3.88 14.87
N PRO A 16 -12.83 5.19 14.94
CA PRO A 16 -12.79 6.08 13.79
C PRO A 16 -11.41 6.21 13.16
N VAL A 17 -10.33 6.16 13.96
CA VAL A 17 -8.96 6.17 13.44
C VAL A 17 -8.65 4.86 12.71
N VAL A 18 -9.03 3.72 13.29
CA VAL A 18 -8.84 2.40 12.66
C VAL A 18 -9.63 2.30 11.36
N PHE A 19 -10.86 2.79 11.34
CA PHE A 19 -11.69 2.80 10.14
C PHE A 19 -11.07 3.64 9.02
N ALA A 20 -10.51 4.83 9.34
CA ALA A 20 -9.77 5.63 8.39
C ALA A 20 -8.51 4.92 7.89
N MET A 21 -7.78 4.24 8.77
CA MET A 21 -6.60 3.44 8.39
C MET A 21 -6.97 2.24 7.52
N LEU A 22 -8.13 1.60 7.74
CA LEU A 22 -8.64 0.54 6.87
C LEU A 22 -9.01 1.07 5.48
N ALA A 23 -9.60 2.26 5.39
CA ALA A 23 -9.85 2.92 4.11
C ALA A 23 -8.52 3.25 3.38
N ALA A 24 -7.52 3.76 4.10
CA ALA A 24 -6.18 3.96 3.58
C ALA A 24 -5.53 2.64 3.12
N ALA A 25 -5.69 1.57 3.88
CA ALA A 25 -5.21 0.23 3.52
C ALA A 25 -5.83 -0.26 2.21
N PHE A 26 -7.13 -0.11 2.04
CA PHE A 26 -7.82 -0.49 0.81
C PHE A 26 -7.30 0.25 -0.42
N LEU A 27 -7.18 1.58 -0.31
CA LEU A 27 -6.64 2.42 -1.38
C LEU A 27 -5.21 2.00 -1.76
N PHE A 28 -4.38 1.75 -0.75
CA PHE A 28 -3.00 1.30 -0.97
C PHE A 28 -2.95 -0.10 -1.60
N PHE A 29 -3.70 -1.07 -1.10
CA PHE A 29 -3.73 -2.43 -1.66
C PHE A 29 -4.24 -2.43 -3.10
N LEU A 30 -5.24 -1.59 -3.41
CA LEU A 30 -5.76 -1.44 -4.76
C LEU A 30 -4.68 -0.89 -5.71
N GLY A 31 -3.97 0.16 -5.31
CA GLY A 31 -2.84 0.69 -6.08
C GLY A 31 -1.70 -0.32 -6.21
N HIS A 32 -1.36 -1.00 -5.11
CA HIS A 32 -0.29 -2.00 -5.09
C HIS A 32 -0.57 -3.20 -6.01
N ALA A 33 -1.83 -3.52 -6.27
CA ALA A 33 -2.22 -4.56 -7.22
C ALA A 33 -1.77 -4.28 -8.67
N ALA A 34 -1.30 -3.05 -8.98
CA ALA A 34 -0.70 -2.73 -10.28
C ALA A 34 0.54 -3.60 -10.59
N PHE A 35 1.36 -3.92 -9.58
CA PHE A 35 2.52 -4.77 -9.79
C PHE A 35 2.16 -6.17 -10.28
N PRO A 36 1.44 -7.00 -9.52
CA PRO A 36 1.12 -8.35 -9.98
C PRO A 36 0.24 -8.38 -11.23
N ALA A 37 -0.58 -7.34 -11.45
CA ALA A 37 -1.47 -7.29 -12.60
C ALA A 37 -0.77 -6.87 -13.90
N LEU A 38 0.25 -6.01 -13.85
CA LEU A 38 0.79 -5.34 -15.03
C LEU A 38 2.29 -5.53 -15.24
N TRP A 39 3.01 -6.08 -14.27
CA TRP A 39 4.47 -6.19 -14.34
C TRP A 39 4.97 -6.77 -15.66
N THR A 40 4.44 -7.91 -16.06
CA THR A 40 4.81 -8.58 -17.31
C THR A 40 4.45 -7.74 -18.53
N TYR A 41 3.21 -7.27 -18.62
CA TYR A 41 2.73 -6.50 -19.78
C TYR A 41 3.51 -5.19 -19.95
N PHE A 42 3.70 -4.47 -18.86
CA PHE A 42 4.42 -3.20 -18.86
C PHE A 42 5.89 -3.39 -19.25
N SER A 43 6.59 -4.34 -18.65
CA SER A 43 8.02 -4.56 -18.89
C SER A 43 8.29 -5.11 -20.30
N THR A 44 7.42 -5.98 -20.82
CA THR A 44 7.52 -6.44 -22.20
C THR A 44 7.29 -5.28 -23.18
N LEU A 45 6.22 -4.49 -22.96
CA LEU A 45 5.88 -3.37 -23.86
C LEU A 45 6.92 -2.23 -23.81
N ARG A 46 7.49 -1.95 -22.64
CA ARG A 46 8.34 -0.78 -22.42
C ARG A 46 9.82 -1.04 -22.66
N PHE A 47 10.29 -2.26 -22.38
CA PHE A 47 11.71 -2.63 -22.37
C PHE A 47 12.02 -3.82 -23.28
N ASP A 48 11.04 -4.37 -23.99
CA ASP A 48 11.18 -5.60 -24.80
C ASP A 48 11.72 -6.79 -23.98
N TRP A 49 11.36 -6.86 -22.68
CA TRP A 49 11.86 -7.89 -21.80
C TRP A 49 11.35 -9.26 -22.16
N THR A 50 12.28 -10.22 -22.15
CA THR A 50 11.96 -11.65 -22.24
C THR A 50 11.43 -12.19 -20.90
N PRO A 51 10.78 -13.37 -20.88
CA PRO A 51 10.38 -14.02 -19.63
C PRO A 51 11.54 -14.22 -18.64
N ARG A 52 12.77 -14.37 -19.13
CA ARG A 52 13.98 -14.47 -18.32
C ARG A 52 14.29 -13.16 -17.60
N ASP A 53 14.21 -12.03 -18.31
CA ASP A 53 14.48 -10.70 -17.74
C ASP A 53 13.43 -10.34 -16.68
N ILE A 54 12.15 -10.68 -16.96
CA ILE A 54 11.05 -10.53 -15.99
C ILE A 54 11.33 -11.38 -14.74
N GLY A 55 11.78 -12.63 -14.90
CA GLY A 55 12.15 -13.49 -13.79
C GLY A 55 13.28 -12.91 -12.94
N PHE A 56 14.33 -12.35 -13.55
CA PHE A 56 15.41 -11.67 -12.83
C PHE A 56 14.93 -10.42 -12.11
N SER A 57 14.05 -9.63 -12.71
CA SER A 57 13.48 -8.46 -12.05
C SER A 57 12.65 -8.82 -10.82
N LEU A 58 11.82 -9.86 -10.90
CA LEU A 58 11.03 -10.36 -9.76
C LEU A 58 11.93 -10.92 -8.65
N MET A 59 13.01 -11.61 -9.01
CA MET A 59 14.02 -12.08 -8.05
C MET A 59 14.67 -10.90 -7.32
N ALA A 60 15.05 -9.85 -8.05
CA ALA A 60 15.66 -8.65 -7.49
C ALA A 60 14.68 -7.90 -6.54
N VAL A 61 13.40 -7.76 -6.93
CA VAL A 61 12.33 -7.22 -6.05
C VAL A 61 12.18 -8.07 -4.79
N GLY A 62 12.10 -9.39 -4.94
CA GLY A 62 11.97 -10.31 -3.81
C GLY A 62 13.13 -10.20 -2.83
N LEU A 63 14.37 -10.14 -3.33
CA LEU A 63 15.57 -10.02 -2.52
C LEU A 63 15.61 -8.66 -1.79
N ALA A 64 15.36 -7.55 -2.51
CA ALA A 64 15.31 -6.21 -1.92
C ALA A 64 14.23 -6.12 -0.84
N SER A 65 13.03 -6.66 -1.11
CA SER A 65 11.93 -6.71 -0.14
C SER A 65 12.28 -7.56 1.09
N ALA A 66 12.95 -8.70 0.90
CA ALA A 66 13.38 -9.56 2.01
C ALA A 66 14.40 -8.84 2.92
N ILE A 67 15.36 -8.10 2.35
CA ILE A 67 16.32 -7.31 3.12
C ILE A 67 15.61 -6.21 3.92
N VAL A 68 14.73 -5.44 3.27
CA VAL A 68 14.05 -4.32 3.92
C VAL A 68 13.07 -4.82 4.99
N GLN A 69 12.21 -5.77 4.67
CA GLN A 69 11.18 -6.26 5.58
C GLN A 69 11.73 -7.20 6.65
N GLY A 70 12.73 -8.05 6.32
CA GLY A 70 13.32 -8.99 7.25
C GLY A 70 14.26 -8.36 8.28
N GLY A 71 14.94 -7.26 7.94
CA GLY A 71 15.96 -6.65 8.81
C GLY A 71 15.69 -5.19 9.16
N LEU A 72 15.53 -4.35 8.14
CA LEU A 72 15.51 -2.89 8.32
C LEU A 72 14.22 -2.36 8.92
N THR A 73 13.07 -2.95 8.60
CA THR A 73 11.75 -2.47 9.05
C THR A 73 11.67 -2.36 10.56
N ARG A 74 12.07 -3.39 11.30
CA ARG A 74 12.03 -3.39 12.77
C ARG A 74 12.91 -2.29 13.37
N ILE A 75 14.10 -2.10 12.81
CA ILE A 75 15.06 -1.09 13.28
C ILE A 75 14.54 0.32 13.00
N ILE A 76 14.07 0.55 11.77
CA ILE A 76 13.58 1.86 11.34
C ILE A 76 12.33 2.25 12.11
N VAL A 77 11.30 1.39 12.13
CA VAL A 77 10.04 1.67 12.84
C VAL A 77 10.28 1.87 14.33
N GLY A 78 11.16 1.09 14.95
CA GLY A 78 11.53 1.24 16.36
C GLY A 78 12.21 2.59 16.69
N ARG A 79 12.99 3.14 15.75
CA ARG A 79 13.69 4.42 15.96
C ARG A 79 12.86 5.66 15.65
N ILE A 80 12.10 5.65 14.56
CA ILE A 80 11.36 6.83 14.09
C ILE A 80 9.91 6.88 14.53
N GLY A 81 9.38 5.75 15.02
CA GLY A 81 7.99 5.58 15.43
C GLY A 81 7.05 5.28 14.25
N GLU A 82 5.91 4.68 14.56
CA GLU A 82 5.00 4.09 13.57
C GLU A 82 4.38 5.12 12.63
N TRP A 83 3.92 6.26 13.13
CA TRP A 83 3.31 7.30 12.30
C TRP A 83 4.28 7.92 11.30
N ARG A 84 5.55 8.09 11.70
CA ARG A 84 6.58 8.58 10.77
C ARG A 84 6.96 7.50 9.77
N ALA A 85 7.07 6.24 10.20
CA ALA A 85 7.35 5.11 9.33
C ALA A 85 6.24 4.92 8.29
N TYR A 86 4.97 5.04 8.70
CA TYR A 86 3.81 5.05 7.80
C TYR A 86 3.96 6.17 6.75
N GLY A 87 4.16 7.42 7.20
CA GLY A 87 4.29 8.57 6.30
C GLY A 87 5.44 8.43 5.30
N ILE A 88 6.63 8.05 5.77
CA ILE A 88 7.81 7.86 4.92
C ILE A 88 7.59 6.70 3.94
N GLY A 89 7.10 5.54 4.41
CA GLY A 89 6.87 4.37 3.57
C GLY A 89 5.89 4.64 2.44
N PHE A 90 4.75 5.27 2.74
CA PHE A 90 3.76 5.61 1.72
C PHE A 90 4.22 6.72 0.78
N SER A 91 5.02 7.68 1.25
CA SER A 91 5.63 8.71 0.39
C SER A 91 6.63 8.09 -0.58
N ILE A 92 7.49 7.17 -0.10
CA ILE A 92 8.42 6.43 -0.97
C ILE A 92 7.65 5.61 -2.01
N ALA A 93 6.56 4.93 -1.61
CA ALA A 93 5.71 4.18 -2.54
C ALA A 93 5.12 5.10 -3.62
N ALA A 94 4.57 6.24 -3.24
CA ALA A 94 3.98 7.20 -4.19
C ALA A 94 5.03 7.72 -5.20
N VAL A 95 6.22 8.10 -4.72
CA VAL A 95 7.33 8.55 -5.57
C VAL A 95 7.79 7.42 -6.50
N ALA A 96 7.90 6.19 -6.00
CA ALA A 96 8.28 5.04 -6.83
C ALA A 96 7.23 4.76 -7.91
N TYR A 97 5.93 4.82 -7.60
CA TYR A 97 4.87 4.67 -8.59
C TYR A 97 4.88 5.77 -9.65
N ILE A 98 5.14 7.03 -9.27
CA ILE A 98 5.33 8.12 -10.24
C ILE A 98 6.54 7.80 -11.13
N GLY A 99 7.64 7.34 -10.55
CA GLY A 99 8.82 6.94 -11.29
C GLY A 99 8.52 5.82 -12.31
N TYR A 100 7.80 4.76 -11.91
CA TYR A 100 7.37 3.71 -12.84
C TYR A 100 6.43 4.23 -13.94
N GLY A 101 5.65 5.28 -13.64
CA GLY A 101 4.78 5.92 -14.60
C GLY A 101 5.52 6.51 -15.82
N PHE A 102 6.73 7.01 -15.59
CA PHE A 102 7.51 7.74 -16.62
C PHE A 102 8.82 7.07 -17.02
N VAL A 103 9.21 5.96 -16.37
CA VAL A 103 10.50 5.30 -16.66
C VAL A 103 10.59 4.85 -18.11
N SER A 104 11.74 5.14 -18.76
CA SER A 104 12.07 4.72 -20.11
C SER A 104 13.32 3.84 -20.17
N GLU A 105 14.21 3.97 -19.19
CA GLU A 105 15.50 3.30 -19.16
C GLU A 105 15.52 2.16 -18.15
N VAL A 106 16.06 1.01 -18.52
CA VAL A 106 16.14 -0.19 -17.68
C VAL A 106 16.91 0.06 -16.39
N TRP A 107 18.02 0.80 -16.44
CA TRP A 107 18.81 1.08 -15.24
C TRP A 107 18.06 1.99 -14.26
N VAL A 108 17.30 2.99 -14.77
CA VAL A 108 16.44 3.86 -13.95
C VAL A 108 15.36 3.03 -13.27
N PHE A 109 14.79 2.06 -13.99
CA PHE A 109 13.79 1.14 -13.45
C PHE A 109 14.35 0.39 -12.21
N TYR A 110 15.56 -0.17 -12.28
CA TYR A 110 16.19 -0.85 -11.15
C TYR A 110 16.51 0.10 -9.99
N VAL A 111 16.89 1.35 -10.26
CA VAL A 111 17.10 2.37 -9.21
C VAL A 111 15.79 2.69 -8.49
N ILE A 112 14.69 2.91 -9.25
CA ILE A 112 13.36 3.14 -8.68
C ILE A 112 12.91 1.93 -7.85
N MET A 113 13.18 0.72 -8.32
CA MET A 113 12.85 -0.53 -7.63
C MET A 113 13.61 -0.66 -6.30
N ALA A 114 14.91 -0.40 -6.29
CA ALA A 114 15.73 -0.44 -5.08
C ALA A 114 15.26 0.61 -4.06
N PHE A 115 14.99 1.84 -4.50
CA PHE A 115 14.41 2.89 -3.68
C PHE A 115 13.00 2.52 -3.19
N GLY A 116 12.14 2.04 -4.09
CA GLY A 116 10.76 1.66 -3.80
C GLY A 116 10.62 0.51 -2.80
N SER A 117 11.63 -0.38 -2.69
CA SER A 117 11.59 -1.46 -1.70
C SER A 117 11.55 -0.95 -0.25
N PHE A 118 12.08 0.25 0.03
CA PHE A 118 11.94 0.89 1.34
C PHE A 118 10.50 1.29 1.69
N ALA A 119 9.60 1.38 0.72
CA ALA A 119 8.18 1.55 0.99
C ALA A 119 7.59 0.42 1.85
N GLY A 120 8.23 -0.76 1.83
CA GLY A 120 7.86 -1.92 2.63
C GLY A 120 7.80 -1.69 4.15
N ILE A 121 8.36 -0.56 4.66
CA ILE A 121 8.22 -0.18 6.09
C ILE A 121 6.81 0.32 6.43
N GLY A 122 6.08 0.85 5.45
CA GLY A 122 4.77 1.50 5.67
C GLY A 122 3.68 0.53 6.09
N GLY A 123 3.62 -0.66 5.50
CA GLY A 123 2.61 -1.69 5.80
C GLY A 123 2.64 -2.16 7.27
N PRO A 124 3.77 -2.66 7.77
CA PRO A 124 3.92 -3.02 9.19
C PRO A 124 3.66 -1.86 10.14
N ALA A 125 4.05 -0.63 9.80
CA ALA A 125 3.76 0.55 10.60
C ALA A 125 2.25 0.82 10.69
N MET A 126 1.53 0.75 9.57
CA MET A 126 0.07 0.87 9.52
C MET A 126 -0.60 -0.21 10.37
N GLN A 127 -0.17 -1.46 10.23
CA GLN A 127 -0.68 -2.60 11.01
C GLN A 127 -0.47 -2.39 12.51
N SER A 128 0.70 -1.89 12.92
CA SER A 128 1.02 -1.61 14.32
C SER A 128 0.15 -0.48 14.89
N ILE A 129 -0.08 0.61 14.13
CA ILE A 129 -0.99 1.70 14.52
C ILE A 129 -2.40 1.14 14.78
N CYS A 130 -2.95 0.38 13.84
CA CYS A 130 -4.29 -0.21 13.98
C CYS A 130 -4.38 -1.15 15.18
N SER A 131 -3.37 -2.00 15.37
CA SER A 131 -3.34 -2.99 16.45
C SER A 131 -3.31 -2.35 17.85
N ARG A 132 -2.66 -1.20 18.02
CA ARG A 132 -2.63 -0.47 19.29
C ARG A 132 -3.95 0.20 19.65
N LEU A 133 -4.76 0.52 18.67
CA LEU A 133 -6.03 1.23 18.85
C LEU A 133 -7.23 0.31 19.05
N VAL A 134 -7.01 -1.00 18.93
CA VAL A 134 -8.05 -2.02 19.05
C VAL A 134 -7.74 -2.90 20.26
N PRO A 135 -8.71 -3.15 21.17
CA PRO A 135 -8.50 -4.01 22.33
C PRO A 135 -8.22 -5.46 21.92
N ALA A 136 -7.59 -6.22 22.83
CA ALA A 136 -7.11 -7.59 22.57
C ALA A 136 -8.20 -8.54 22.06
N ASN A 137 -9.43 -8.40 22.53
CA ASN A 137 -10.59 -9.22 22.12
C ASN A 137 -11.12 -8.90 20.69
N SER A 138 -10.70 -7.78 20.08
CA SER A 138 -11.11 -7.35 18.74
C SER A 138 -9.96 -7.44 17.71
N GLN A 139 -8.78 -7.95 18.09
CA GLN A 139 -7.64 -8.10 17.18
C GLN A 139 -7.95 -9.05 16.01
N GLY A 140 -8.71 -10.12 16.26
CA GLY A 140 -9.15 -11.04 15.19
C GLY A 140 -10.08 -10.37 14.17
N GLU A 141 -10.95 -9.45 14.64
CA GLU A 141 -11.84 -8.67 13.76
C GLU A 141 -11.03 -7.69 12.90
N LEU A 142 -10.01 -7.05 13.46
CA LEU A 142 -9.08 -6.18 12.73
C LEU A 142 -8.35 -6.96 11.63
N GLN A 143 -7.77 -8.12 11.97
CA GLN A 143 -7.07 -8.95 10.97
C GLN A 143 -8.02 -9.45 9.88
N GLY A 144 -9.23 -9.84 10.25
CA GLY A 144 -10.28 -10.22 9.30
C GLY A 144 -10.66 -9.08 8.36
N ALA A 145 -10.80 -7.85 8.88
CA ALA A 145 -11.08 -6.66 8.08
C ALA A 145 -9.93 -6.35 7.11
N MET A 146 -8.68 -6.34 7.57
CA MET A 146 -7.50 -6.12 6.73
C MET A 146 -7.38 -7.16 5.61
N SER A 147 -7.52 -8.44 5.93
CA SER A 147 -7.46 -9.54 4.96
C SER A 147 -8.59 -9.46 3.93
N SER A 148 -9.79 -9.06 4.37
CA SER A 148 -10.95 -8.88 3.47
C SER A 148 -10.71 -7.76 2.46
N LEU A 149 -10.17 -6.61 2.91
CA LEU A 149 -9.84 -5.48 2.05
C LEU A 149 -8.72 -5.82 1.07
N GLN A 150 -7.70 -6.55 1.53
CA GLN A 150 -6.62 -7.04 0.66
C GLN A 150 -7.16 -8.00 -0.41
N SER A 151 -8.01 -8.97 -0.03
CA SER A 151 -8.62 -9.90 -0.97
C SER A 151 -9.50 -9.19 -1.98
N LEU A 152 -10.30 -8.20 -1.54
CA LEU A 152 -11.13 -7.39 -2.43
C LEU A 152 -10.27 -6.60 -3.44
N SER A 153 -9.17 -6.04 -2.99
CA SER A 153 -8.22 -5.32 -3.85
C SER A 153 -7.54 -6.26 -4.86
N MET A 154 -7.26 -7.52 -4.47
CA MET A 154 -6.72 -8.54 -5.37
C MET A 154 -7.71 -9.01 -6.44
N VAL A 155 -9.01 -8.77 -6.25
CA VAL A 155 -10.04 -9.02 -7.28
C VAL A 155 -10.22 -7.78 -8.15
N ILE A 156 -10.41 -6.60 -7.54
CA ILE A 156 -10.69 -5.35 -8.27
C ILE A 156 -9.47 -4.88 -9.09
N GLY A 157 -8.27 -4.96 -8.51
CA GLY A 157 -7.04 -4.49 -9.14
C GLY A 157 -6.79 -5.12 -10.51
N PRO A 158 -6.68 -6.46 -10.62
CA PRO A 158 -6.49 -7.14 -11.90
C PRO A 158 -7.63 -6.96 -12.92
N LEU A 159 -8.82 -6.60 -12.47
CA LEU A 159 -9.94 -6.29 -13.36
C LEU A 159 -9.90 -4.86 -13.90
N THR A 160 -9.43 -3.91 -13.11
CA THR A 160 -9.50 -2.47 -13.44
C THR A 160 -8.19 -1.91 -14.01
N LEU A 161 -7.05 -2.27 -13.42
CA LEU A 161 -5.76 -1.69 -13.80
C LEU A 161 -5.30 -2.07 -15.23
N PRO A 162 -5.53 -3.29 -15.74
CA PRO A 162 -5.27 -3.61 -17.14
C PRO A 162 -6.17 -2.86 -18.11
N LEU A 163 -7.39 -2.47 -17.71
CA LEU A 163 -8.25 -1.62 -18.55
C LEU A 163 -7.67 -0.21 -18.70
N VAL A 164 -7.14 0.34 -17.60
CA VAL A 164 -6.42 1.63 -17.65
C VAL A 164 -5.18 1.51 -18.52
N PHE A 165 -4.38 0.47 -18.35
CA PHE A 165 -3.20 0.22 -19.17
C PHE A 165 -3.57 0.13 -20.65
N ARG A 166 -4.56 -0.69 -21.00
CA ARG A 166 -5.05 -0.86 -22.36
C ARG A 166 -5.51 0.47 -22.95
N TYR A 167 -6.30 1.26 -22.22
CA TYR A 167 -6.82 2.54 -22.69
C TYR A 167 -5.71 3.51 -23.11
N PHE A 168 -4.59 3.52 -22.40
CA PHE A 168 -3.45 4.41 -22.67
C PHE A 168 -2.36 3.79 -23.56
N THR A 169 -2.56 2.56 -24.07
CA THR A 169 -1.58 1.87 -24.95
C THR A 169 -2.16 1.45 -26.29
N THR A 170 -3.43 1.76 -26.59
CA THR A 170 -4.05 1.56 -27.92
C THR A 170 -3.70 2.69 -28.87
N ASP A 171 -3.78 2.42 -30.18
CA ASP A 171 -3.48 3.41 -31.23
C ASP A 171 -4.39 4.64 -31.18
N ASP A 172 -5.62 4.49 -30.69
CA ASP A 172 -6.61 5.56 -30.53
C ASP A 172 -6.46 6.32 -29.18
N ALA A 173 -5.43 6.03 -28.38
CA ALA A 173 -5.24 6.68 -27.10
C ALA A 173 -5.00 8.19 -27.26
N PRO A 174 -5.65 9.04 -26.46
CA PRO A 174 -5.43 10.50 -26.51
C PRO A 174 -3.99 10.88 -26.16
N VAL A 175 -3.32 10.06 -25.36
CA VAL A 175 -1.90 10.16 -24.99
C VAL A 175 -1.39 8.74 -24.81
N TYR A 176 -0.30 8.38 -25.49
CA TYR A 176 0.35 7.10 -25.29
C TYR A 176 1.16 7.10 -24.01
N LEU A 177 0.67 6.40 -22.98
CA LEU A 177 1.27 6.40 -21.64
C LEU A 177 1.18 5.01 -20.99
N PRO A 178 2.09 4.09 -21.30
CA PRO A 178 2.10 2.74 -20.74
C PRO A 178 2.14 2.71 -19.19
N GLY A 179 2.71 3.73 -18.56
CA GLY A 179 2.79 3.87 -17.12
C GLY A 179 1.53 4.42 -16.42
N ALA A 180 0.43 4.70 -17.15
CA ALA A 180 -0.77 5.33 -16.61
C ALA A 180 -1.36 4.59 -15.39
N ALA A 181 -1.34 3.26 -15.39
CA ALA A 181 -1.84 2.48 -14.27
C ALA A 181 -0.96 2.61 -13.01
N PHE A 182 0.35 2.82 -13.15
CA PHE A 182 1.24 3.14 -12.02
C PHE A 182 1.00 4.56 -11.51
N LEU A 183 0.66 5.52 -12.38
CA LEU A 183 0.26 6.87 -11.95
C LEU A 183 -1.07 6.84 -11.18
N LEU A 184 -2.02 6.00 -11.59
CA LEU A 184 -3.23 5.76 -10.80
C LEU A 184 -2.89 5.14 -9.43
N ALA A 185 -1.97 4.18 -9.38
CA ALA A 185 -1.47 3.61 -8.13
C ALA A 185 -0.81 4.68 -7.24
N ALA A 186 -0.08 5.64 -7.83
CA ALA A 186 0.49 6.78 -7.10
C ALA A 186 -0.61 7.65 -6.48
N VAL A 187 -1.65 8.00 -7.25
CA VAL A 187 -2.79 8.78 -6.75
C VAL A 187 -3.48 8.07 -5.58
N LEU A 188 -3.77 6.77 -5.72
CA LEU A 188 -4.39 5.97 -4.66
C LEU A 188 -3.50 5.91 -3.42
N THR A 189 -2.18 5.80 -3.58
CA THR A 189 -1.21 5.79 -2.48
C THR A 189 -1.12 7.15 -1.78
N VAL A 190 -1.15 8.25 -2.53
CA VAL A 190 -1.20 9.61 -1.95
C VAL A 190 -2.51 9.81 -1.18
N LEU A 191 -3.64 9.38 -1.72
CA LEU A 191 -4.92 9.43 -1.00
C LEU A 191 -4.86 8.59 0.29
N ALA A 192 -4.29 7.38 0.24
CA ALA A 192 -4.07 6.55 1.42
C ALA A 192 -3.20 7.29 2.46
N LEU A 193 -2.11 7.91 2.03
CA LEU A 193 -1.23 8.69 2.89
C LEU A 193 -1.98 9.85 3.57
N VAL A 194 -2.74 10.63 2.81
CA VAL A 194 -3.51 11.78 3.32
C VAL A 194 -4.57 11.31 4.31
N VAL A 195 -5.37 10.30 3.96
CA VAL A 195 -6.41 9.74 4.82
C VAL A 195 -5.82 9.23 6.13
N GLY A 196 -4.73 8.47 6.08
CA GLY A 196 -4.08 7.95 7.28
C GLY A 196 -3.50 9.07 8.16
N LEU A 197 -2.75 10.02 7.58
CA LEU A 197 -2.15 11.11 8.35
C LEU A 197 -3.19 12.07 8.94
N SER A 198 -4.31 12.32 8.25
CA SER A 198 -5.40 13.15 8.76
C SER A 198 -6.09 12.54 9.99
N SER A 199 -6.02 11.22 10.14
CA SER A 199 -6.58 10.52 11.31
C SER A 199 -5.70 10.59 12.56
N ARG A 200 -4.41 10.93 12.41
CA ARG A 200 -3.44 10.99 13.51
C ARG A 200 -3.85 11.93 14.65
N GLY A 201 -4.44 13.09 14.32
CA GLY A 201 -4.88 14.04 15.34
C GLY A 201 -5.99 13.51 16.26
N LYS A 202 -6.80 12.57 15.76
CA LYS A 202 -7.88 11.94 16.51
C LYS A 202 -7.39 10.82 17.45
N ASP A 203 -6.21 10.25 17.18
CA ASP A 203 -5.54 9.25 18.01
C ASP A 203 -5.23 9.78 19.40
N VAL A 204 -4.62 10.97 19.48
CA VAL A 204 -4.25 11.62 20.73
C VAL A 204 -5.45 11.91 21.64
N THR A 205 -6.62 12.18 21.04
CA THR A 205 -7.85 12.48 21.77
C THR A 205 -8.49 11.22 22.35
N THR A 206 -8.36 10.09 21.65
CA THR A 206 -8.96 8.81 22.04
C THR A 206 -8.20 8.16 23.19
N LEU A 207 -6.87 8.31 23.24
CA LEU A 207 -6.02 7.79 24.32
C LEU A 207 -6.09 8.64 25.62
N LYS A 208 -6.49 9.91 25.55
CA LYS A 208 -6.65 10.78 26.72
C LYS A 208 -7.95 10.55 27.51
N LYS A 209 -8.99 10.01 26.87
CA LYS A 209 -10.30 9.83 27.49
C LYS A 209 -10.37 8.82 28.67
N PRO A 210 -9.67 7.65 28.64
CA PRO A 210 -9.70 6.73 29.77
C PRO A 210 -8.95 7.26 31.01
N ALA A 211 -7.84 7.97 30.82
CA ALA A 211 -7.00 8.45 31.91
C ALA A 211 -7.65 9.55 32.77
N LEU A 212 -8.63 10.26 32.25
CA LEU A 212 -9.39 11.28 32.97
C LEU A 212 -10.63 10.69 33.69
N ALA A 213 -11.14 9.54 33.24
CA ALA A 213 -12.29 8.87 33.85
C ALA A 213 -11.90 7.96 35.05
N GLU A 214 -10.62 7.64 35.18
CA GLU A 214 -10.07 6.90 36.32
C GLU A 214 -9.53 7.83 37.44
N ALA A 215 -9.54 9.15 37.23
CA ALA A 215 -9.04 10.16 38.16
C ALA A 215 -10.17 10.95 38.86
N GLU A 216 -11.43 10.65 38.57
CA GLU A 216 -12.63 11.12 39.26
C GLU A 216 -13.27 9.98 40.09
#